data_82b41354d8a650d06b9ab3c103ae3d69
#
_entry.id   82b41354d8a650d06b9ab3c103ae3d69
#
_cell.length_a   1.000
_cell.length_b   1.000
_cell.length_c   1.000
_cell.angle_alpha   90.00
_cell.angle_beta   90.00
_cell.angle_gamma   90.00
#
_symmetry.space_group_name_H-M   'P 1'
#
loop_
_entity.id
_entity.type
_entity.pdbx_description
1 polymer ?
#
loop_
_entity_poly.entity_id
_entity_poly.type
_entity_poly.pdbx_seq_one_letter_code
_entity_poly.pdbx_strand_id
1 'polypeptide(L)'
;MIKEITAEELDGQRFIDEQVPDQGYNLVTLYWHRGSPEDKVLELTQGMVVGADFALPGARRYGAEIVDLHYPLTDLDIERCRWIGQEANRILTRVAKDLRPGVTEQEIAARILYEYALAGMTIDVLIVGFDERVRRYRHPMPTDNVLQRYALLHPAARRWGLHANVTRLVHFGEPPAEIRQAMEGVATVGARVATMLAPDVRFADILAEEKRVYEQLGYPDEWNYHFQGGITGYTLADPARCLDPEARVVERQAYDYFITITGAKFEELTLLTEEGVEFASLGPGWPVRTVQTSGGDVVAPNALIR
;
A
#
# COMPACT_ATOMS: atom_id res chain seq x y z
N MET A 1 1.54 10.92 26.44
CA MET A 1 0.30 10.88 25.64
C MET A 1 -0.81 11.59 26.40
N ILE A 2 -1.63 12.39 25.71
CA ILE A 2 -2.79 13.05 26.30
C ILE A 2 -4.04 12.26 25.95
N LYS A 3 -4.86 11.94 26.95
CA LYS A 3 -6.11 11.23 26.81
C LYS A 3 -7.27 12.17 27.13
N GLU A 4 -8.19 12.35 26.20
CA GLU A 4 -9.48 12.97 26.49
C GLU A 4 -10.45 11.93 27.08
N ILE A 5 -11.22 12.33 28.10
CA ILE A 5 -12.20 11.47 28.74
C ILE A 5 -13.59 12.02 28.51
N THR A 6 -14.45 11.20 27.92
CA THR A 6 -15.89 11.29 28.01
C THR A 6 -16.42 10.31 29.06
N ALA A 7 -17.52 10.62 29.74
CA ALA A 7 -17.98 9.84 30.89
C ALA A 7 -18.45 8.41 30.59
N GLU A 8 -18.55 8.04 29.33
CA GLU A 8 -19.21 6.81 28.88
C GLU A 8 -18.26 5.76 28.26
N GLU A 9 -16.97 6.09 28.08
CA GLU A 9 -16.00 5.22 27.37
C GLU A 9 -15.12 4.40 28.34
N LEU A 10 -15.73 3.70 29.28
CA LEU A 10 -15.00 2.96 30.31
C LEU A 10 -14.07 1.88 29.75
N ASP A 11 -14.47 1.17 28.71
CA ASP A 11 -13.65 0.12 28.12
C ASP A 11 -12.44 0.68 27.37
N GLY A 12 -12.63 1.73 26.56
CA GLY A 12 -11.55 2.41 25.87
C GLY A 12 -10.55 3.06 26.83
N GLN A 13 -11.05 3.66 27.90
CA GLN A 13 -10.20 4.25 28.95
C GLN A 13 -9.37 3.19 29.66
N ARG A 14 -9.99 2.08 30.07
CA ARG A 14 -9.28 0.98 30.71
C ARG A 14 -8.19 0.42 29.80
N PHE A 15 -8.49 0.21 28.52
CA PHE A 15 -7.50 -0.25 27.55
C PHE A 15 -6.30 0.70 27.45
N ILE A 16 -6.55 2.01 27.37
CA ILE A 16 -5.49 3.03 27.33
C ILE A 16 -4.69 3.05 28.62
N ASP A 17 -5.36 3.01 29.79
CA ASP A 17 -4.71 3.04 31.12
C ASP A 17 -3.81 1.82 31.35
N GLU A 18 -4.18 0.66 30.83
CA GLU A 18 -3.41 -0.58 30.92
C GLU A 18 -2.26 -0.65 29.92
N GLN A 19 -2.50 -0.26 28.65
CA GLN A 19 -1.56 -0.51 27.55
C GLN A 19 -0.51 0.59 27.36
N VAL A 20 -0.87 1.84 27.64
CA VAL A 20 0.01 2.98 27.33
C VAL A 20 1.21 3.08 28.25
N PRO A 21 1.06 2.92 29.59
CA PRO A 21 2.21 2.90 30.50
C PRO A 21 3.18 1.76 30.23
N ASP A 22 2.67 0.58 29.86
CA ASP A 22 3.50 -0.59 29.52
C ASP A 22 4.39 -0.36 28.29
N GLN A 23 4.04 0.60 27.44
CA GLN A 23 4.85 1.02 26.29
C GLN A 23 5.83 2.16 26.62
N GLY A 24 5.98 2.51 27.89
CA GLY A 24 6.92 3.55 28.34
C GLY A 24 6.40 4.98 28.18
N TYR A 25 5.12 5.19 27.95
CA TYR A 25 4.52 6.52 27.85
C TYR A 25 3.96 6.99 29.20
N ASN A 26 4.18 8.26 29.51
CA ASN A 26 3.45 8.94 30.59
C ASN A 26 2.06 9.34 30.08
N LEU A 27 1.01 8.89 30.77
CA LEU A 27 -0.36 9.21 30.43
C LEU A 27 -0.82 10.46 31.18
N VAL A 28 -1.31 11.46 30.46
CA VAL A 28 -1.93 12.66 31.01
C VAL A 28 -3.40 12.67 30.65
N THR A 29 -4.27 12.70 31.63
CA THR A 29 -5.72 12.74 31.46
C THR A 29 -6.22 14.17 31.33
N LEU A 30 -6.99 14.45 30.29
CA LEU A 30 -7.68 15.72 30.05
C LEU A 30 -9.18 15.45 29.95
N TYR A 31 -9.97 16.22 30.72
CA TYR A 31 -11.42 16.15 30.55
C TYR A 31 -11.85 17.00 29.36
N TRP A 32 -12.69 16.45 28.49
CA TRP A 32 -13.12 17.07 27.23
C TRP A 32 -13.65 18.52 27.37
N HIS A 33 -14.18 18.88 28.54
CA HIS A 33 -14.75 20.20 28.86
C HIS A 33 -13.78 21.12 29.63
N ARG A 34 -12.52 20.74 29.84
CA ARG A 34 -11.54 21.49 30.65
C ARG A 34 -10.23 21.71 29.88
N GLY A 35 -10.27 22.65 28.92
CA GLY A 35 -9.12 22.99 28.10
C GLY A 35 -9.04 22.18 26.81
N SER A 36 -7.94 22.31 26.12
CA SER A 36 -7.67 21.61 24.88
C SER A 36 -6.41 20.74 24.97
N PRO A 37 -6.23 19.72 24.13
CA PRO A 37 -4.97 18.99 24.02
C PRO A 37 -3.78 19.91 23.75
N GLU A 38 -3.97 20.94 22.93
CA GLU A 38 -2.96 21.94 22.56
C GLU A 38 -2.49 22.73 23.78
N ASP A 39 -3.44 23.21 24.63
CA ASP A 39 -3.11 23.93 25.86
C ASP A 39 -2.31 23.04 26.82
N LYS A 40 -2.67 21.76 26.90
CA LYS A 40 -1.97 20.79 27.74
C LYS A 40 -0.55 20.50 27.21
N VAL A 41 -0.37 20.42 25.88
CA VAL A 41 0.97 20.30 25.28
C VAL A 41 1.81 21.53 25.64
N LEU A 42 1.27 22.73 25.50
CA LEU A 42 1.98 23.97 25.84
C LEU A 42 2.35 24.03 27.32
N GLU A 43 1.46 23.60 28.24
CA GLU A 43 1.74 23.49 29.68
C GLU A 43 2.91 22.53 29.95
N LEU A 44 2.88 21.33 29.37
CA LEU A 44 3.88 20.28 29.57
C LEU A 44 5.24 20.64 28.95
N THR A 45 5.25 21.48 27.92
CA THR A 45 6.47 21.91 27.21
C THR A 45 6.92 23.32 27.57
N GLN A 46 6.39 23.90 28.66
CA GLN A 46 6.73 25.25 29.09
C GLN A 46 8.25 25.41 29.28
N GLY A 47 8.81 26.42 28.61
CA GLY A 47 10.25 26.68 28.60
C GLY A 47 11.09 25.84 27.66
N MET A 48 10.46 24.96 26.89
CA MET A 48 11.13 24.15 25.85
C MET A 48 11.00 24.82 24.47
N VAL A 49 11.94 24.49 23.57
CA VAL A 49 11.80 24.75 22.13
C VAL A 49 11.01 23.62 21.55
N VAL A 50 9.82 23.90 21.06
CA VAL A 50 8.88 22.89 20.57
C VAL A 50 8.82 22.92 19.05
N GLY A 51 8.89 21.74 18.42
CA GLY A 51 8.57 21.51 17.03
C GLY A 51 7.31 20.66 16.89
N ALA A 52 6.49 20.92 15.88
CA ALA A 52 5.29 20.16 15.59
C ALA A 52 5.01 20.07 14.09
N ASP A 53 4.40 18.99 13.64
CA ASP A 53 3.92 18.77 12.27
C ASP A 53 2.53 19.37 12.01
N PHE A 54 1.85 19.80 13.06
CA PHE A 54 0.58 20.52 13.02
C PHE A 54 0.71 21.95 13.55
N ALA A 55 -0.35 22.75 13.41
CA ALA A 55 -0.35 24.12 13.89
C ALA A 55 -0.48 24.15 15.43
N LEU A 56 0.61 24.45 16.12
CA LEU A 56 0.65 24.63 17.58
C LEU A 56 1.22 26.02 17.88
N PRO A 57 0.51 26.90 18.66
CA PRO A 57 0.99 28.21 19.00
C PRO A 57 2.36 28.18 19.67
N GLY A 58 3.29 29.01 19.20
CA GLY A 58 4.65 29.08 19.75
C GLY A 58 5.59 27.94 19.35
N ALA A 59 5.12 26.94 18.64
CA ALA A 59 5.96 25.88 18.12
C ALA A 59 6.51 26.22 16.72
N ARG A 60 7.72 25.76 16.43
CA ARG A 60 8.21 25.75 15.06
C ARG A 60 7.53 24.62 14.30
N ARG A 61 6.94 24.95 13.15
CA ARG A 61 6.35 23.93 12.27
C ARG A 61 7.44 23.19 11.52
N TYR A 62 7.39 21.88 11.61
CA TYR A 62 8.16 20.93 10.81
C TYR A 62 7.19 20.14 9.94
N GLY A 63 7.57 19.91 8.69
CA GLY A 63 6.79 19.11 7.73
C GLY A 63 7.61 17.92 7.26
N ALA A 64 8.39 18.12 6.19
CA ALA A 64 9.20 17.06 5.58
C ALA A 64 10.20 16.44 6.58
N GLU A 65 10.78 17.24 7.47
CA GLU A 65 11.76 16.77 8.45
C GLU A 65 11.19 15.73 9.43
N ILE A 66 9.89 15.81 9.77
CA ILE A 66 9.23 14.80 10.62
C ILE A 66 8.87 13.56 9.79
N VAL A 67 8.45 13.75 8.54
CA VAL A 67 8.19 12.64 7.62
C VAL A 67 9.45 11.81 7.41
N ASP A 68 10.63 12.45 7.32
CA ASP A 68 11.91 11.77 7.18
C ASP A 68 12.25 10.85 8.38
N LEU A 69 11.65 11.08 9.56
CA LEU A 69 11.81 10.17 10.70
C LEU A 69 11.11 8.79 10.50
N HIS A 70 10.23 8.67 9.52
CA HIS A 70 9.63 7.40 9.12
C HIS A 70 10.54 6.57 8.20
N TYR A 71 11.72 7.09 7.83
CA TYR A 71 12.68 6.47 6.93
C TYR A 71 14.06 6.39 7.61
N PRO A 72 14.68 5.20 7.70
CA PRO A 72 14.22 3.84 7.35
C PRO A 72 13.22 3.25 8.37
N LEU A 73 12.53 2.19 7.97
CA LEU A 73 11.65 1.41 8.83
C LEU A 73 12.46 0.64 9.88
N THR A 74 11.89 0.45 11.07
CA THR A 74 12.47 -0.39 12.12
C THR A 74 12.31 -1.89 11.80
N ASP A 75 13.01 -2.77 12.53
CA ASP A 75 12.84 -4.22 12.40
C ASP A 75 11.38 -4.65 12.62
N LEU A 76 10.74 -4.05 13.63
CA LEU A 76 9.35 -4.31 13.93
C LEU A 76 8.41 -3.86 12.79
N ASP A 77 8.71 -2.75 12.13
CA ASP A 77 7.91 -2.28 10.99
C ASP A 77 8.07 -3.20 9.79
N ILE A 78 9.28 -3.66 9.50
CA ILE A 78 9.55 -4.65 8.45
C ILE A 78 8.79 -5.96 8.71
N GLU A 79 8.83 -6.48 9.95
CA GLU A 79 8.08 -7.67 10.36
C GLU A 79 6.56 -7.45 10.17
N ARG A 80 6.05 -6.29 10.58
CA ARG A 80 4.63 -5.92 10.40
C ARG A 80 4.24 -5.80 8.95
N CYS A 81 5.07 -5.20 8.11
CA CYS A 81 4.86 -5.14 6.66
C CYS A 81 4.78 -6.54 6.05
N ARG A 82 5.70 -7.44 6.40
CA ARG A 82 5.65 -8.85 5.97
C ARG A 82 4.34 -9.50 6.38
N TRP A 83 3.92 -9.31 7.64
CA TRP A 83 2.66 -9.86 8.14
C TRP A 83 1.45 -9.33 7.36
N ILE A 84 1.36 -7.99 7.16
CA ILE A 84 0.24 -7.37 6.43
C ILE A 84 0.20 -7.89 4.99
N GLY A 85 1.35 -7.93 4.32
CA GLY A 85 1.47 -8.41 2.94
C GLY A 85 1.03 -9.87 2.79
N GLN A 86 1.51 -10.76 3.67
CA GLN A 86 1.14 -12.18 3.65
C GLN A 86 -0.34 -12.41 3.97
N GLU A 87 -0.89 -11.66 4.93
CA GLU A 87 -2.31 -11.78 5.29
C GLU A 87 -3.21 -11.24 4.16
N ALA A 88 -2.83 -10.11 3.53
CA ALA A 88 -3.50 -9.59 2.35
C ALA A 88 -3.50 -10.62 1.19
N ASN A 89 -2.34 -11.24 0.91
CA ASN A 89 -2.25 -12.31 -0.08
C ASN A 89 -3.16 -13.49 0.26
N ARG A 90 -3.16 -13.95 1.50
CA ARG A 90 -3.97 -15.08 1.97
C ARG A 90 -5.47 -14.82 1.75
N ILE A 91 -5.92 -13.62 2.15
CA ILE A 91 -7.34 -13.22 2.00
C ILE A 91 -7.71 -13.10 0.52
N LEU A 92 -6.94 -12.35 -0.28
CA LEU A 92 -7.25 -12.16 -1.69
C LEU A 92 -7.18 -13.46 -2.48
N THR A 93 -6.21 -14.33 -2.18
CA THR A 93 -6.12 -15.65 -2.79
C THR A 93 -7.40 -16.48 -2.54
N ARG A 94 -7.93 -16.45 -1.32
CA ARG A 94 -9.19 -17.12 -0.98
C ARG A 94 -10.37 -16.50 -1.72
N VAL A 95 -10.52 -15.17 -1.65
CA VAL A 95 -11.60 -14.47 -2.36
C VAL A 95 -11.55 -14.76 -3.86
N ALA A 96 -10.38 -14.66 -4.48
CA ALA A 96 -10.19 -14.91 -5.90
C ALA A 96 -10.49 -16.36 -6.32
N LYS A 97 -10.08 -17.34 -5.51
CA LYS A 97 -10.38 -18.75 -5.75
C LYS A 97 -11.87 -19.09 -5.60
N ASP A 98 -12.57 -18.32 -4.79
CA ASP A 98 -14.01 -18.51 -4.58
C ASP A 98 -14.87 -17.71 -5.58
N LEU A 99 -14.28 -16.81 -6.38
CA LEU A 99 -15.02 -16.08 -7.41
C LEU A 99 -15.80 -17.03 -8.33
N ARG A 100 -16.96 -16.58 -8.77
CA ARG A 100 -17.77 -17.25 -9.79
C ARG A 100 -18.38 -16.21 -10.70
N PRO A 101 -18.51 -16.46 -12.01
CA PRO A 101 -19.38 -15.65 -12.85
C PRO A 101 -20.77 -15.51 -12.26
N GLY A 102 -21.38 -14.34 -12.39
CA GLY A 102 -22.70 -14.04 -11.84
C GLY A 102 -22.71 -13.22 -10.53
N VAL A 103 -21.56 -13.07 -9.84
CA VAL A 103 -21.45 -12.16 -8.66
C VAL A 103 -21.25 -10.72 -9.11
N THR A 104 -21.63 -9.75 -8.27
CA THR A 104 -21.42 -8.33 -8.52
C THR A 104 -20.10 -7.81 -7.93
N GLU A 105 -19.61 -6.68 -8.48
CA GLU A 105 -18.44 -5.98 -7.92
C GLU A 105 -18.68 -5.59 -6.46
N GLN A 106 -19.90 -5.14 -6.10
CA GLN A 106 -20.25 -4.77 -4.72
C GLN A 106 -20.23 -5.94 -3.76
N GLU A 107 -20.74 -7.13 -4.17
CA GLU A 107 -20.68 -8.34 -3.34
C GLU A 107 -19.25 -8.74 -3.03
N ILE A 108 -18.37 -8.66 -4.01
CA ILE A 108 -16.95 -8.99 -3.81
C ILE A 108 -16.23 -7.93 -2.99
N ALA A 109 -16.52 -6.63 -3.22
CA ALA A 109 -16.00 -5.56 -2.39
C ALA A 109 -16.40 -5.71 -0.93
N ALA A 110 -17.68 -5.99 -0.66
CA ALA A 110 -18.19 -6.24 0.70
C ALA A 110 -17.48 -7.44 1.36
N ARG A 111 -17.26 -8.52 0.60
CA ARG A 111 -16.54 -9.69 1.09
C ARG A 111 -15.08 -9.35 1.42
N ILE A 112 -14.38 -8.63 0.57
CA ILE A 112 -13.00 -8.18 0.84
C ILE A 112 -12.97 -7.35 2.13
N LEU A 113 -13.84 -6.34 2.27
CA LEU A 113 -13.94 -5.51 3.47
C LEU A 113 -14.16 -6.34 4.73
N TYR A 114 -15.08 -7.30 4.68
CA TYR A 114 -15.37 -8.20 5.81
C TYR A 114 -14.15 -9.04 6.22
N GLU A 115 -13.47 -9.66 5.26
CA GLU A 115 -12.32 -10.52 5.53
C GLU A 115 -11.11 -9.72 6.08
N TYR A 116 -10.87 -8.52 5.57
CA TYR A 116 -9.83 -7.64 6.07
C TYR A 116 -10.16 -7.14 7.48
N ALA A 117 -11.42 -6.79 7.74
CA ALA A 117 -11.87 -6.38 9.08
C ALA A 117 -11.68 -7.50 10.11
N LEU A 118 -11.97 -8.77 9.76
CA LEU A 118 -11.72 -9.93 10.64
C LEU A 118 -10.21 -10.09 10.96
N ALA A 119 -9.33 -9.69 10.05
CA ALA A 119 -7.89 -9.70 10.27
C ALA A 119 -7.39 -8.45 11.03
N GLY A 120 -8.30 -7.56 11.48
CA GLY A 120 -7.95 -6.31 12.16
C GLY A 120 -7.27 -5.28 11.24
N MET A 121 -7.52 -5.36 9.93
CA MET A 121 -7.04 -4.42 8.92
C MET A 121 -8.17 -3.50 8.46
N THR A 122 -7.84 -2.25 8.17
CA THR A 122 -8.70 -1.32 7.42
C THR A 122 -8.29 -1.30 5.96
N ILE A 123 -9.17 -0.80 5.08
CA ILE A 123 -8.88 -0.61 3.66
C ILE A 123 -9.08 0.88 3.35
N ASP A 124 -8.02 1.54 2.93
CA ASP A 124 -8.05 2.97 2.58
C ASP A 124 -8.46 3.20 1.12
N VAL A 125 -8.12 2.25 0.23
CA VAL A 125 -8.57 2.23 -1.17
C VAL A 125 -9.04 0.82 -1.53
N LEU A 126 -10.22 0.70 -2.13
CA LEU A 126 -10.73 -0.56 -2.64
C LEU A 126 -11.17 -0.42 -4.10
N ILE A 127 -10.46 -1.12 -4.97
CA ILE A 127 -10.76 -1.18 -6.39
C ILE A 127 -11.24 -2.61 -6.69
N VAL A 128 -12.43 -2.74 -7.21
CA VAL A 128 -12.97 -3.98 -7.75
C VAL A 128 -13.62 -3.65 -9.09
N GLY A 129 -13.13 -4.27 -10.14
CA GLY A 129 -13.67 -4.08 -11.47
C GLY A 129 -13.77 -5.38 -12.24
N PHE A 130 -14.84 -5.51 -13.04
CA PHE A 130 -15.09 -6.69 -13.83
C PHE A 130 -15.18 -6.36 -15.32
N ASP A 131 -14.63 -7.27 -16.13
CA ASP A 131 -14.77 -7.33 -17.59
C ASP A 131 -14.36 -6.00 -18.29
N GLU A 132 -15.25 -5.41 -19.06
CA GLU A 132 -14.99 -4.17 -19.80
C GLU A 132 -14.65 -3.00 -18.89
N ARG A 133 -15.11 -3.01 -17.65
CA ARG A 133 -14.78 -1.92 -16.69
C ARG A 133 -13.31 -1.90 -16.31
N VAL A 134 -12.63 -3.05 -16.26
CA VAL A 134 -11.17 -3.14 -16.04
C VAL A 134 -10.39 -2.49 -17.20
N ARG A 135 -10.93 -2.57 -18.42
CA ARG A 135 -10.32 -1.93 -19.59
C ARG A 135 -10.60 -0.43 -19.66
N ARG A 136 -11.81 -0.03 -19.23
CA ARG A 136 -12.28 1.34 -19.34
C ARG A 136 -11.76 2.24 -18.23
N TYR A 137 -11.54 1.71 -17.03
CA TYR A 137 -11.14 2.47 -15.85
C TYR A 137 -9.90 1.86 -15.20
N ARG A 138 -8.90 2.68 -14.87
CA ARG A 138 -7.72 2.24 -14.11
C ARG A 138 -8.05 1.96 -12.65
N HIS A 139 -9.00 2.71 -12.10
CA HIS A 139 -9.47 2.61 -10.72
C HIS A 139 -10.99 2.43 -10.71
N PRO A 140 -11.52 1.27 -11.17
CA PRO A 140 -12.95 1.03 -11.18
C PRO A 140 -13.50 0.95 -9.75
N MET A 141 -14.42 1.87 -9.44
CA MET A 141 -15.19 1.82 -8.19
C MET A 141 -16.19 0.66 -8.26
N PRO A 142 -16.37 -0.13 -7.18
CA PRO A 142 -17.34 -1.22 -7.17
C PRO A 142 -18.77 -0.75 -7.48
N THR A 143 -19.44 -1.48 -8.39
CA THR A 143 -20.83 -1.25 -8.78
C THR A 143 -21.62 -2.56 -8.75
N ASP A 144 -22.84 -2.55 -9.23
CA ASP A 144 -23.68 -3.74 -9.44
C ASP A 144 -23.34 -4.50 -10.75
N ASN A 145 -22.25 -4.11 -11.45
CA ASN A 145 -21.76 -4.84 -12.61
C ASN A 145 -21.43 -6.29 -12.26
N VAL A 146 -21.89 -7.21 -13.11
CA VAL A 146 -21.84 -8.65 -12.88
C VAL A 146 -20.65 -9.27 -13.58
N LEU A 147 -19.87 -10.06 -12.85
CA LEU A 147 -18.71 -10.78 -13.38
C LEU A 147 -19.11 -11.77 -14.47
N GLN A 148 -18.48 -11.65 -15.64
CA GLN A 148 -18.60 -12.62 -16.73
C GLN A 148 -17.33 -13.46 -16.85
N ARG A 149 -16.18 -12.83 -17.04
CA ARG A 149 -14.91 -13.51 -17.32
C ARG A 149 -13.69 -12.96 -16.61
N TYR A 150 -13.61 -11.64 -16.38
CA TYR A 150 -12.40 -11.00 -15.93
C TYR A 150 -12.61 -10.14 -14.70
N ALA A 151 -11.80 -10.34 -13.68
CA ALA A 151 -11.85 -9.57 -12.44
C ALA A 151 -10.49 -9.00 -12.07
N LEU A 152 -10.49 -7.74 -11.64
CA LEU A 152 -9.40 -7.05 -10.97
C LEU A 152 -9.84 -6.79 -9.51
N LEU A 153 -9.02 -7.25 -8.57
CA LEU A 153 -9.20 -7.04 -7.13
C LEU A 153 -7.97 -6.31 -6.60
N HIS A 154 -8.19 -5.13 -6.01
CA HIS A 154 -7.09 -4.35 -5.45
C HIS A 154 -7.54 -3.58 -4.19
N PRO A 155 -7.29 -4.10 -2.99
CA PRO A 155 -7.34 -3.37 -1.74
C PRO A 155 -5.98 -2.76 -1.40
N ALA A 156 -5.99 -1.53 -0.89
CA ALA A 156 -4.91 -0.92 -0.15
C ALA A 156 -5.21 -1.08 1.34
N ALA A 157 -4.60 -2.07 1.97
CA ALA A 157 -4.82 -2.39 3.38
C ALA A 157 -3.94 -1.56 4.30
N ARG A 158 -4.42 -1.34 5.53
CA ARG A 158 -3.64 -0.68 6.58
C ARG A 158 -3.82 -1.37 7.93
N ARG A 159 -2.70 -1.57 8.63
CA ARG A 159 -2.68 -2.01 10.03
C ARG A 159 -1.44 -1.43 10.72
N TRP A 160 -1.54 -1.10 11.99
CA TRP A 160 -0.47 -0.44 12.78
C TRP A 160 0.09 0.84 12.13
N GLY A 161 -0.72 1.51 11.31
CA GLY A 161 -0.32 2.66 10.52
C GLY A 161 0.39 2.34 9.21
N LEU A 162 0.78 1.07 8.97
CA LEU A 162 1.51 0.62 7.79
C LEU A 162 0.55 0.13 6.70
N HIS A 163 0.89 0.41 5.44
CA HIS A 163 0.08 0.09 4.25
C HIS A 163 0.63 -1.13 3.51
N ALA A 164 -0.27 -1.86 2.85
CA ALA A 164 0.05 -2.89 1.89
C ALA A 164 -1.01 -2.88 0.77
N ASN A 165 -0.58 -2.53 -0.43
CA ASN A 165 -1.41 -2.57 -1.62
C ASN A 165 -1.12 -3.87 -2.35
N VAL A 166 -2.15 -4.54 -2.81
CA VAL A 166 -2.02 -5.84 -3.48
C VAL A 166 -3.02 -5.94 -4.62
N THR A 167 -2.55 -6.26 -5.82
CA THR A 167 -3.43 -6.50 -6.96
C THR A 167 -3.51 -8.00 -7.28
N ARG A 168 -4.72 -8.47 -7.57
CA ARG A 168 -4.97 -9.83 -8.05
C ARG A 168 -5.89 -9.80 -9.27
N LEU A 169 -5.47 -10.50 -10.32
CA LEU A 169 -6.20 -10.62 -11.59
C LEU A 169 -6.70 -12.05 -11.76
N VAL A 170 -7.98 -12.21 -12.09
CA VAL A 170 -8.62 -13.53 -12.29
C VAL A 170 -9.33 -13.54 -13.64
N HIS A 171 -9.07 -14.54 -14.47
CA HIS A 171 -9.77 -14.71 -15.76
C HIS A 171 -10.38 -16.09 -15.87
N PHE A 172 -11.65 -16.17 -16.25
CA PHE A 172 -12.39 -17.40 -16.51
C PHE A 172 -12.28 -17.77 -18.00
N GLY A 173 -11.63 -18.89 -18.26
CA GLY A 173 -11.22 -19.32 -19.62
C GLY A 173 -9.96 -18.59 -20.09
N GLU A 174 -9.52 -18.87 -21.31
CA GLU A 174 -8.34 -18.25 -21.91
C GLU A 174 -8.57 -16.75 -22.14
N PRO A 175 -7.71 -15.86 -21.62
CA PRO A 175 -7.83 -14.43 -21.86
C PRO A 175 -7.54 -14.07 -23.32
N PRO A 176 -8.23 -13.06 -23.88
CA PRO A 176 -7.88 -12.51 -25.19
C PRO A 176 -6.41 -12.10 -25.24
N ALA A 177 -5.80 -12.19 -26.42
CA ALA A 177 -4.36 -11.92 -26.59
C ALA A 177 -3.94 -10.56 -26.05
N GLU A 178 -4.74 -9.51 -26.25
CA GLU A 178 -4.49 -8.16 -25.75
C GLU A 178 -4.48 -8.08 -24.22
N ILE A 179 -5.41 -8.78 -23.55
CA ILE A 179 -5.48 -8.83 -22.07
C ILE A 179 -4.31 -9.64 -21.52
N ARG A 180 -3.98 -10.76 -22.13
CA ARG A 180 -2.81 -11.55 -21.73
C ARG A 180 -1.52 -10.74 -21.87
N GLN A 181 -1.33 -10.02 -22.99
CA GLN A 181 -0.17 -9.14 -23.18
C GLN A 181 -0.11 -8.03 -22.12
N ALA A 182 -1.25 -7.42 -21.77
CA ALA A 182 -1.31 -6.42 -20.73
C ALA A 182 -0.94 -7.01 -19.34
N MET A 183 -1.48 -8.19 -18.98
CA MET A 183 -1.13 -8.90 -17.74
C MET A 183 0.37 -9.23 -17.66
N GLU A 184 0.94 -9.71 -18.76
CA GLU A 184 2.37 -10.00 -18.84
C GLU A 184 3.23 -8.74 -18.81
N GLY A 185 2.75 -7.68 -19.46
CA GLY A 185 3.42 -6.38 -19.51
C GLY A 185 3.54 -5.75 -18.12
N VAL A 186 2.45 -5.68 -17.36
CA VAL A 186 2.52 -5.09 -15.99
C VAL A 186 3.43 -5.89 -15.07
N ALA A 187 3.44 -7.22 -15.16
CA ALA A 187 4.37 -8.05 -14.39
C ALA A 187 5.83 -7.80 -14.80
N THR A 188 6.08 -7.57 -16.10
CA THR A 188 7.43 -7.27 -16.62
C THR A 188 7.93 -5.92 -16.12
N VAL A 189 7.10 -4.87 -16.17
CA VAL A 189 7.46 -3.55 -15.62
C VAL A 189 7.71 -3.64 -14.12
N GLY A 190 6.80 -4.26 -13.35
CA GLY A 190 6.95 -4.42 -11.90
C GLY A 190 8.20 -5.20 -11.51
N ALA A 191 8.51 -6.31 -12.19
CA ALA A 191 9.73 -7.07 -11.98
C ALA A 191 10.99 -6.24 -12.29
N ARG A 192 10.94 -5.43 -13.35
CA ARG A 192 12.06 -4.57 -13.73
C ARG A 192 12.32 -3.48 -12.68
N VAL A 193 11.27 -2.84 -12.19
CA VAL A 193 11.35 -1.86 -11.10
C VAL A 193 11.96 -2.50 -9.86
N ALA A 194 11.48 -3.69 -9.46
CA ALA A 194 12.02 -4.39 -8.30
C ALA A 194 13.54 -4.60 -8.38
N THR A 195 14.08 -4.89 -9.58
CA THR A 195 15.53 -5.04 -9.76
C THR A 195 16.32 -3.73 -9.71
N MET A 196 15.64 -2.58 -9.76
CA MET A 196 16.27 -1.26 -9.63
C MET A 196 16.25 -0.72 -8.20
N LEU A 197 15.46 -1.33 -7.32
CA LEU A 197 15.42 -0.93 -5.92
C LEU A 197 16.74 -1.30 -5.23
N ALA A 198 17.63 -0.34 -5.12
CA ALA A 198 18.88 -0.44 -4.40
C ALA A 198 19.19 0.91 -3.73
N PRO A 199 19.89 0.93 -2.58
CA PRO A 199 20.25 2.17 -1.93
C PRO A 199 20.92 3.15 -2.90
N ASP A 200 20.65 4.42 -2.72
CA ASP A 200 21.17 5.54 -3.51
C ASP A 200 20.72 5.63 -4.98
N VAL A 201 19.93 4.70 -5.51
CA VAL A 201 19.30 4.86 -6.83
C VAL A 201 18.28 6.00 -6.77
N ARG A 202 18.29 6.91 -7.75
CA ARG A 202 17.30 8.00 -7.80
C ARG A 202 15.95 7.49 -8.28
N PHE A 203 14.85 7.99 -7.70
CA PHE A 203 13.51 7.68 -8.20
C PHE A 203 13.32 8.12 -9.65
N ALA A 204 13.98 9.21 -10.06
CA ALA A 204 13.98 9.67 -11.45
C ALA A 204 14.57 8.63 -12.43
N ASP A 205 15.60 7.87 -12.01
CA ASP A 205 16.21 6.81 -12.84
C ASP A 205 15.28 5.59 -12.92
N ILE A 206 14.57 5.26 -11.84
CA ILE A 206 13.55 4.19 -11.85
C ILE A 206 12.43 4.57 -12.81
N LEU A 207 11.88 5.79 -12.72
CA LEU A 207 10.83 6.26 -13.63
C LEU A 207 11.31 6.29 -15.10
N ALA A 208 12.57 6.65 -15.35
CA ALA A 208 13.13 6.61 -16.69
C ALA A 208 13.18 5.18 -17.25
N GLU A 209 13.55 4.21 -16.41
CA GLU A 209 13.55 2.80 -16.79
C GLU A 209 12.12 2.26 -16.99
N GLU A 210 11.17 2.63 -16.14
CA GLU A 210 9.75 2.27 -16.35
C GLU A 210 9.27 2.71 -17.73
N LYS A 211 9.50 3.98 -18.09
CA LYS A 211 9.15 4.54 -19.41
C LYS A 211 9.76 3.73 -20.53
N ARG A 212 11.04 3.38 -20.40
CA ARG A 212 11.76 2.59 -21.40
C ARG A 212 11.15 1.19 -21.56
N VAL A 213 10.78 0.54 -20.46
CA VAL A 213 10.16 -0.79 -20.48
C VAL A 213 8.75 -0.72 -21.10
N TYR A 214 7.95 0.28 -20.71
CA TYR A 214 6.64 0.51 -21.33
C TYR A 214 6.74 0.69 -22.85
N GLU A 215 7.70 1.51 -23.31
CA GLU A 215 7.95 1.73 -24.74
C GLU A 215 8.34 0.42 -25.48
N GLN A 216 9.24 -0.37 -24.89
CA GLN A 216 9.66 -1.67 -25.43
C GLN A 216 8.52 -2.67 -25.55
N LEU A 217 7.56 -2.61 -24.63
CA LEU A 217 6.35 -3.45 -24.65
C LEU A 217 5.27 -2.93 -25.61
N GLY A 218 5.46 -1.75 -26.23
CA GLY A 218 4.50 -1.13 -27.13
C GLY A 218 3.44 -0.27 -26.44
N TYR A 219 3.70 0.17 -25.22
CA TYR A 219 2.79 0.98 -24.39
C TYR A 219 3.43 2.32 -23.93
N PRO A 220 3.94 3.17 -24.83
CA PRO A 220 4.78 4.31 -24.48
C PRO A 220 4.10 5.38 -23.61
N ASP A 221 2.76 5.42 -23.61
CA ASP A 221 1.99 6.46 -22.93
C ASP A 221 1.40 6.01 -21.58
N GLU A 222 1.42 4.71 -21.25
CA GLU A 222 0.73 4.16 -20.08
C GLU A 222 1.24 4.71 -18.75
N TRP A 223 2.53 4.99 -18.62
CA TRP A 223 3.14 5.55 -17.42
C TRP A 223 2.59 6.93 -17.04
N ASN A 224 2.03 7.65 -17.99
CA ASN A 224 1.67 9.08 -17.85
C ASN A 224 0.20 9.28 -17.42
N TYR A 225 -0.57 8.21 -17.28
CA TYR A 225 -1.98 8.30 -16.91
C TYR A 225 -2.26 8.37 -15.40
N HIS A 226 -1.27 8.13 -14.56
CA HIS A 226 -1.32 8.33 -13.12
C HIS A 226 0.10 8.33 -12.51
N PHE A 227 0.22 8.68 -11.24
CA PHE A 227 1.44 8.55 -10.47
C PHE A 227 1.90 7.09 -10.40
N GLN A 228 3.20 6.82 -10.65
CA GLN A 228 3.72 5.46 -10.79
C GLN A 228 4.09 4.78 -9.46
N GLY A 229 3.86 5.43 -8.33
CA GLY A 229 4.19 4.86 -7.02
C GLY A 229 5.59 5.19 -6.52
N GLY A 230 6.08 4.39 -5.60
CA GLY A 230 7.38 4.54 -4.96
C GLY A 230 7.30 4.20 -3.48
N ILE A 231 7.75 5.09 -2.59
CA ILE A 231 7.73 4.84 -1.14
C ILE A 231 6.30 4.68 -0.63
N THR A 232 6.10 3.63 0.17
CA THR A 232 4.92 3.38 1.00
C THR A 232 5.33 3.10 2.46
N GLY A 233 4.44 2.59 3.27
CA GLY A 233 4.67 2.30 4.69
C GLY A 233 3.69 3.09 5.54
N TYR A 234 4.15 4.04 6.34
CA TYR A 234 3.27 4.91 7.15
C TYR A 234 2.43 5.88 6.32
N THR A 235 2.74 6.04 5.06
CA THR A 235 1.90 6.72 4.05
C THR A 235 1.49 5.72 2.98
N LEU A 236 0.31 5.90 2.37
CA LEU A 236 -0.11 5.10 1.22
C LEU A 236 0.84 5.28 0.04
N ALA A 237 1.31 6.50 -0.17
CA ALA A 237 2.31 6.90 -1.15
C ALA A 237 2.96 8.22 -0.72
N ASP A 238 4.18 8.48 -1.16
CA ASP A 238 4.87 9.76 -0.99
C ASP A 238 5.25 10.40 -2.34
N PRO A 239 4.27 11.00 -3.06
CA PRO A 239 4.52 11.62 -4.35
C PRO A 239 5.52 12.77 -4.27
N ALA A 240 5.51 13.54 -3.17
CA ALA A 240 6.40 14.69 -3.02
C ALA A 240 7.88 14.26 -3.06
N ARG A 241 8.21 13.16 -2.40
CA ARG A 241 9.56 12.61 -2.41
C ARG A 241 9.87 11.86 -3.69
N CYS A 242 8.97 11.01 -4.16
CA CYS A 242 9.23 10.20 -5.36
C CYS A 242 9.30 11.00 -6.67
N LEU A 243 8.74 12.21 -6.70
CA LEU A 243 8.83 13.13 -7.83
C LEU A 243 9.98 14.15 -7.70
N ASP A 244 10.65 14.21 -6.56
CA ASP A 244 11.88 15.00 -6.41
C ASP A 244 13.00 14.33 -7.23
N PRO A 245 13.60 15.03 -8.21
CA PRO A 245 14.63 14.45 -9.08
C PRO A 245 15.90 14.02 -8.34
N GLU A 246 16.16 14.59 -7.15
CA GLU A 246 17.32 14.27 -6.34
C GLU A 246 17.05 13.22 -5.26
N ALA A 247 15.78 12.88 -5.01
CA ALA A 247 15.43 11.89 -4.00
C ALA A 247 15.87 10.48 -4.42
N ARG A 248 16.29 9.72 -3.41
CA ARG A 248 16.91 8.41 -3.61
C ARG A 248 16.18 7.33 -2.81
N VAL A 249 16.32 6.13 -3.32
CA VAL A 249 15.88 4.90 -2.66
C VAL A 249 16.57 4.78 -1.29
N VAL A 250 15.78 4.51 -0.27
CA VAL A 250 16.21 4.29 1.11
C VAL A 250 16.22 2.80 1.39
N GLU A 251 17.29 2.30 1.99
CA GLU A 251 17.34 0.94 2.51
C GLU A 251 16.40 0.76 3.71
N ARG A 252 15.96 -0.47 3.96
CA ARG A 252 15.02 -0.80 5.05
C ARG A 252 13.72 -0.01 4.92
N GLN A 253 13.09 -0.10 3.73
CA GLN A 253 11.88 0.65 3.41
C GLN A 253 10.90 -0.18 2.59
N ALA A 254 9.64 0.19 2.70
CA ALA A 254 8.54 -0.35 1.91
C ALA A 254 8.30 0.48 0.65
N TYR A 255 8.06 -0.21 -0.45
CA TYR A 255 7.77 0.36 -1.76
C TYR A 255 6.51 -0.27 -2.34
N ASP A 256 5.79 0.53 -3.10
CA ASP A 256 4.66 0.08 -3.90
C ASP A 256 4.61 0.86 -5.21
N TYR A 257 4.74 0.15 -6.31
CA TYR A 257 4.70 0.72 -7.64
C TYR A 257 3.37 0.42 -8.32
N PHE A 258 2.69 1.47 -8.75
CA PHE A 258 1.32 1.44 -9.29
C PHE A 258 1.33 1.16 -10.80
N ILE A 259 1.83 0.00 -11.18
CA ILE A 259 2.02 -0.36 -12.59
C ILE A 259 0.68 -0.69 -13.23
N THR A 260 0.35 -0.01 -14.33
CA THR A 260 -0.84 -0.31 -15.13
C THR A 260 -0.53 -0.32 -16.63
N ILE A 261 -1.20 -1.21 -17.33
CA ILE A 261 -1.45 -1.17 -18.76
C ILE A 261 -2.95 -1.28 -18.93
N THR A 262 -3.54 -0.56 -19.87
CA THR A 262 -4.99 -0.60 -20.10
C THR A 262 -5.50 -2.04 -20.10
N GLY A 263 -6.33 -2.39 -19.13
CA GLY A 263 -6.85 -3.74 -18.93
C GLY A 263 -6.09 -4.61 -17.92
N ALA A 264 -4.98 -4.14 -17.33
CA ALA A 264 -4.25 -4.87 -16.29
C ALA A 264 -3.59 -3.93 -15.30
N LYS A 265 -3.31 -4.45 -14.09
CA LYS A 265 -2.66 -3.72 -13.00
C LYS A 265 -1.75 -4.68 -12.23
N PHE A 266 -0.63 -4.14 -11.72
CA PHE A 266 0.29 -4.82 -10.83
C PHE A 266 0.61 -3.89 -9.66
N GLU A 267 0.37 -4.35 -8.46
CA GLU A 267 0.87 -3.74 -7.22
C GLU A 267 1.16 -4.85 -6.23
N GLU A 268 2.36 -4.79 -5.65
CA GLU A 268 2.84 -5.68 -4.60
C GLU A 268 3.58 -4.86 -3.55
N LEU A 269 3.23 -5.06 -2.28
CA LEU A 269 4.06 -4.53 -1.21
C LEU A 269 5.48 -5.09 -1.36
N THR A 270 6.41 -4.22 -1.66
CA THR A 270 7.82 -4.56 -1.89
C THR A 270 8.65 -4.03 -0.74
N LEU A 271 9.50 -4.86 -0.16
CA LEU A 271 10.46 -4.45 0.86
C LEU A 271 11.87 -4.47 0.28
N LEU A 272 12.62 -3.42 0.57
CA LEU A 272 14.08 -3.39 0.38
C LEU A 272 14.72 -3.47 1.77
N THR A 273 15.45 -4.52 2.01
CA THR A 273 16.17 -4.78 3.25
C THR A 273 17.65 -5.08 2.96
N GLU A 274 18.48 -5.28 3.98
CA GLU A 274 19.87 -5.74 3.83
C GLU A 274 19.98 -7.10 3.12
N GLU A 275 18.90 -7.92 3.16
CA GLU A 275 18.81 -9.21 2.47
C GLU A 275 18.45 -9.05 0.96
N GLY A 276 18.10 -7.84 0.53
CA GLY A 276 17.68 -7.52 -0.82
C GLY A 276 16.21 -7.15 -0.94
N VAL A 277 15.66 -7.30 -2.15
CA VAL A 277 14.29 -6.95 -2.50
C VAL A 277 13.39 -8.17 -2.42
N GLU A 278 12.24 -8.02 -1.74
CA GLU A 278 11.20 -9.05 -1.68
C GLU A 278 9.81 -8.47 -1.96
N PHE A 279 8.96 -9.22 -2.65
CA PHE A 279 7.52 -8.94 -2.70
C PHE A 279 6.86 -9.54 -1.45
N ALA A 280 6.73 -8.74 -0.40
CA ALA A 280 6.20 -9.18 0.89
C ALA A 280 4.73 -9.62 0.83
N SER A 281 3.99 -9.18 -0.19
CA SER A 281 2.61 -9.61 -0.45
C SER A 281 2.48 -10.76 -1.43
N LEU A 282 3.58 -11.32 -1.93
CA LEU A 282 3.57 -12.54 -2.73
C LEU A 282 3.78 -13.75 -1.81
N GLY A 283 2.85 -14.69 -1.84
CA GLY A 283 2.88 -15.84 -0.94
C GLY A 283 2.26 -17.10 -1.54
N PRO A 284 2.22 -18.17 -0.76
CA PRO A 284 1.74 -19.46 -1.24
C PRO A 284 0.29 -19.41 -1.69
N GLY A 285 -0.01 -20.22 -2.69
CA GLY A 285 -1.36 -20.42 -3.20
C GLY A 285 -1.78 -19.46 -4.31
N TRP A 286 -1.03 -18.40 -4.60
CA TRP A 286 -1.22 -17.56 -5.78
C TRP A 286 -0.30 -18.02 -6.92
N PRO A 287 -0.77 -18.04 -8.20
CA PRO A 287 0.09 -18.39 -9.33
C PRO A 287 1.19 -17.34 -9.52
N VAL A 288 2.39 -17.83 -9.85
CA VAL A 288 3.54 -16.99 -10.09
C VAL A 288 4.13 -17.25 -11.48
N ARG A 289 4.91 -16.29 -11.96
CA ARG A 289 5.73 -16.41 -13.16
C ARG A 289 7.15 -15.90 -12.90
N THR A 290 8.13 -16.48 -13.55
CA THR A 290 9.47 -15.93 -13.58
C THR A 290 9.59 -14.93 -14.73
N VAL A 291 10.00 -13.71 -14.41
CA VAL A 291 10.29 -12.64 -15.36
C VAL A 291 11.80 -12.48 -15.47
N GLN A 292 12.35 -12.67 -16.65
CA GLN A 292 13.77 -12.43 -16.90
C GLN A 292 14.02 -10.93 -17.07
N THR A 293 14.94 -10.38 -16.30
CA THR A 293 15.35 -8.98 -16.38
C THR A 293 16.85 -8.86 -16.52
N SER A 294 17.35 -7.69 -16.88
CA SER A 294 18.80 -7.42 -16.92
C SER A 294 19.45 -7.44 -15.53
N GLY A 295 18.63 -7.32 -14.46
CA GLY A 295 19.09 -7.44 -13.05
C GLY A 295 18.96 -8.84 -12.47
N GLY A 296 18.53 -9.83 -13.27
CA GLY A 296 18.29 -11.21 -12.84
C GLY A 296 16.84 -11.64 -12.99
N ASP A 297 16.57 -12.89 -12.64
CA ASP A 297 15.23 -13.47 -12.67
C ASP A 297 14.41 -13.02 -11.45
N VAL A 298 13.18 -12.55 -11.68
CA VAL A 298 12.26 -12.12 -10.63
C VAL A 298 11.01 -12.99 -10.65
N VAL A 299 10.65 -13.54 -9.50
CA VAL A 299 9.37 -14.24 -9.33
C VAL A 299 8.29 -13.20 -9.04
N ALA A 300 7.34 -13.06 -9.95
CA ALA A 300 6.25 -12.08 -9.86
C ALA A 300 4.87 -12.79 -9.84
N PRO A 301 3.81 -12.17 -9.30
CA PRO A 301 2.47 -12.71 -9.40
C PRO A 301 2.04 -12.84 -10.86
N ASN A 302 1.32 -13.90 -11.15
CA ASN A 302 0.64 -14.11 -12.43
C ASN A 302 -0.87 -13.97 -12.27
N ALA A 303 -1.61 -13.82 -13.35
CA ALA A 303 -3.07 -13.91 -13.29
C ALA A 303 -3.52 -15.35 -12.98
N LEU A 304 -4.60 -15.48 -12.19
CA LEU A 304 -5.26 -16.75 -11.93
C LEU A 304 -6.20 -17.06 -13.10
N ILE A 305 -5.84 -18.02 -13.92
CA ILE A 305 -6.69 -18.52 -15.02
C ILE A 305 -7.49 -19.73 -14.52
N ARG A 306 -8.80 -19.73 -14.77
CA ARG A 306 -9.74 -20.75 -14.23
C ARG A 306 -10.62 -21.33 -15.31
#